data_c44e867585e7e9c6646f2bb3623233bd
#
_entry.id   c44e867585e7e9c6646f2bb3623233bd
#
_cell.length_a   1.000
_cell.length_b   1.000
_cell.length_c   1.000
_cell.angle_alpha   90.00
_cell.angle_beta   90.00
_cell.angle_gamma   90.00
#
_symmetry.space_group_name_H-M   'P 1'
#
loop_
_entity.id
_entity.type
_entity.pdbx_description
1 polymer ?
#
loop_
_entity_poly.entity_id
_entity_poly.type
_entity_poly.pdbx_seq_one_letter_code
_entity_poly.pdbx_strand_id
1 'polypeptide(L)'
;MVWPNRASSSGHCLSDSAANSRLHAYDQQVKGSFDRIVPVLQQLSALQHEPNFINDAQRLAKAELGYELPLPILEMAWVTQLDMRRLFAWCVFETYEQTSQAFFETDPLDGTNGDSFERLLIECGFHLLDITPCADGRLAHAIAFGLRIPFSCVRRRPHAGAMFDVENTVDRWVKTEHLRFREAKPNAAHEATRYLKAVVYHFSSIDPSHEGCAAHASNDSAAAAAGMDRLQAFRVAVENSFCCGASVDLLLLGLDTDTDAIRVHVPDREGNAALDQWLDASNIYEATKSLTPQAAREKIRQMVEFAVEGEPDAGMITLISHLIENNISQIDYVREYHGGAYGDAGHAERFIGVGIGFKEIHLRNLTYFAYVDTVEEGTADLDVGIKIFRGLNVSRGLPVPVVVRFDYRGNVPGARERAIAHGERVMTAMEQRYADLYQQGLLHVLLSVRDRDRFVPAETVRSTITFPTPGGH
;
A
#
# COMPACT_ATOMS: atom_id res chain seq x y z
N MET A 1 21.99 -24.88 -27.48
CA MET A 1 21.10 -23.83 -28.00
C MET A 1 21.54 -22.50 -27.39
N VAL A 2 22.11 -21.61 -28.19
CA VAL A 2 22.54 -20.29 -27.74
C VAL A 2 21.28 -19.39 -27.78
N TRP A 3 20.89 -18.86 -26.63
CA TRP A 3 19.83 -17.87 -26.56
C TRP A 3 20.30 -16.58 -27.27
N PRO A 4 19.50 -16.00 -28.15
CA PRO A 4 19.89 -14.73 -28.75
C PRO A 4 20.02 -13.68 -27.65
N ASN A 5 21.14 -12.95 -27.66
CA ASN A 5 21.34 -11.72 -26.90
C ASN A 5 20.10 -10.83 -27.06
N ARG A 6 19.31 -10.64 -25.98
CA ARG A 6 18.34 -9.54 -25.92
C ARG A 6 19.17 -8.27 -26.06
N ALA A 7 19.00 -7.58 -27.19
CA ALA A 7 19.42 -6.20 -27.31
C ALA A 7 18.82 -5.47 -26.11
N SER A 8 19.65 -4.87 -25.28
CA SER A 8 19.24 -3.98 -24.21
C SER A 8 18.43 -2.86 -24.87
N SER A 9 17.11 -2.90 -24.79
CA SER A 9 16.32 -1.72 -25.06
C SER A 9 16.77 -0.71 -24.00
N SER A 10 17.47 0.32 -24.41
CA SER A 10 17.81 1.41 -23.51
C SER A 10 16.50 1.92 -22.93
N GLY A 11 16.33 1.83 -21.59
CA GLY A 11 15.17 2.36 -20.90
C GLY A 11 14.95 3.85 -21.23
N HIS A 12 13.82 4.38 -20.81
CA HIS A 12 13.52 5.80 -21.02
C HIS A 12 14.58 6.69 -20.33
N CYS A 13 14.96 7.80 -20.97
CA CYS A 13 16.01 8.70 -20.49
C CYS A 13 15.72 9.35 -19.10
N LEU A 14 14.46 9.34 -18.66
CA LEU A 14 14.04 9.82 -17.33
C LEU A 14 13.90 8.67 -16.31
N SER A 15 14.15 7.43 -16.71
CA SER A 15 13.98 6.27 -15.82
C SER A 15 15.14 6.15 -14.85
N ASP A 16 14.81 5.85 -13.58
CA ASP A 16 15.79 5.44 -12.57
C ASP A 16 15.92 3.91 -12.57
N SER A 17 16.73 3.39 -13.48
CA SER A 17 16.97 1.96 -13.62
C SER A 17 17.64 1.33 -12.40
N ALA A 18 18.44 2.10 -11.63
CA ALA A 18 19.07 1.60 -10.41
C ALA A 18 18.03 1.39 -9.29
N ALA A 19 17.11 2.33 -9.12
CA ALA A 19 15.99 2.15 -8.19
C ALA A 19 15.06 1.00 -8.63
N ASN A 20 14.80 0.86 -9.93
CA ASN A 20 14.02 -0.26 -10.48
C ASN A 20 14.66 -1.61 -10.19
N SER A 21 15.96 -1.73 -10.35
CA SER A 21 16.70 -2.96 -10.06
C SER A 21 16.64 -3.32 -8.56
N ARG A 22 16.80 -2.32 -7.67
CA ARG A 22 16.66 -2.55 -6.22
C ARG A 22 15.25 -2.98 -5.86
N LEU A 23 14.23 -2.31 -6.42
CA LEU A 23 12.82 -2.66 -6.20
C LEU A 23 12.54 -4.09 -6.65
N HIS A 24 13.00 -4.47 -7.84
CA HIS A 24 12.81 -5.82 -8.35
C HIS A 24 13.44 -6.89 -7.45
N ALA A 25 14.69 -6.68 -7.05
CA ALA A 25 15.37 -7.61 -6.15
C ALA A 25 14.63 -7.75 -4.81
N TYR A 26 14.17 -6.64 -4.24
CA TYR A 26 13.41 -6.62 -2.99
C TYR A 26 12.04 -7.30 -3.14
N ASP A 27 11.29 -6.97 -4.19
CA ASP A 27 9.98 -7.57 -4.49
C ASP A 27 10.08 -9.10 -4.63
N GLN A 28 11.07 -9.59 -5.39
CA GLN A 28 11.31 -11.01 -5.57
C GLN A 28 11.71 -11.71 -4.26
N GLN A 29 12.56 -11.07 -3.46
CA GLN A 29 12.98 -11.61 -2.17
C GLN A 29 11.79 -11.74 -1.22
N VAL A 30 11.01 -10.66 -1.06
CA VAL A 30 9.90 -10.64 -0.10
C VAL A 30 8.80 -11.60 -0.55
N LYS A 31 8.30 -11.48 -1.77
CA LYS A 31 7.25 -12.38 -2.28
C LYS A 31 7.68 -13.83 -2.25
N GLY A 32 8.93 -14.11 -2.67
CA GLY A 32 9.49 -15.45 -2.64
C GLY A 32 9.54 -16.07 -1.24
N SER A 33 9.73 -15.26 -0.20
CA SER A 33 9.69 -15.75 1.19
C SER A 33 8.28 -16.20 1.60
N PHE A 34 7.25 -15.46 1.23
CA PHE A 34 5.86 -15.87 1.49
C PHE A 34 5.44 -17.06 0.61
N ASP A 35 5.83 -17.08 -0.65
CA ASP A 35 5.40 -18.12 -1.61
C ASP A 35 5.98 -19.50 -1.29
N ARG A 36 7.11 -19.58 -0.56
CA ARG A 36 7.69 -20.84 -0.07
C ARG A 36 6.91 -21.50 1.07
N ILE A 37 6.06 -20.74 1.80
CA ILE A 37 5.36 -21.27 2.98
C ILE A 37 4.51 -22.50 2.62
N VAL A 38 3.60 -22.37 1.66
CA VAL A 38 2.68 -23.47 1.30
C VAL A 38 3.40 -24.72 0.80
N PRO A 39 4.36 -24.66 -0.13
CA PRO A 39 5.15 -25.82 -0.54
C PRO A 39 5.86 -26.52 0.63
N VAL A 40 6.46 -25.78 1.55
CA VAL A 40 7.15 -26.36 2.72
C VAL A 40 6.14 -27.04 3.63
N LEU A 41 5.00 -26.42 3.92
CA LEU A 41 3.97 -27.02 4.76
C LEU A 41 3.38 -28.30 4.16
N GLN A 42 3.25 -28.38 2.83
CA GLN A 42 2.84 -29.62 2.15
C GLN A 42 3.86 -30.74 2.34
N GLN A 43 5.17 -30.44 2.25
CA GLN A 43 6.21 -31.42 2.53
C GLN A 43 6.18 -31.86 4.00
N LEU A 44 6.01 -30.95 4.95
CA LEU A 44 5.87 -31.27 6.37
C LEU A 44 4.67 -32.17 6.65
N SER A 45 3.55 -31.89 6.01
CA SER A 45 2.36 -32.75 6.13
C SER A 45 2.61 -34.19 5.66
N ALA A 46 3.44 -34.39 4.64
CA ALA A 46 3.81 -35.72 4.16
C ALA A 46 4.76 -36.45 5.13
N LEU A 47 5.60 -35.72 5.86
CA LEU A 47 6.60 -36.27 6.78
C LEU A 47 6.07 -36.49 8.21
N GLN A 48 4.87 -36.02 8.54
CA GLN A 48 4.38 -35.94 9.94
C GLN A 48 4.28 -37.28 10.69
N HIS A 49 4.31 -38.40 9.99
CA HIS A 49 4.25 -39.75 10.59
C HIS A 49 5.63 -40.46 10.67
N GLU A 50 6.68 -39.77 10.20
CA GLU A 50 8.04 -40.34 10.24
C GLU A 50 8.62 -40.26 11.66
N PRO A 51 9.46 -41.25 12.07
CA PRO A 51 9.99 -41.34 13.44
C PRO A 51 10.80 -40.11 13.88
N ASN A 52 11.45 -39.40 12.96
CA ASN A 52 12.28 -38.23 13.20
C ASN A 52 11.60 -36.93 12.79
N PHE A 53 10.29 -36.92 12.67
CA PHE A 53 9.52 -35.81 12.12
C PHE A 53 9.94 -34.43 12.65
N ILE A 54 10.07 -34.26 13.96
CA ILE A 54 10.40 -32.94 14.55
C ILE A 54 11.76 -32.42 14.04
N ASN A 55 12.78 -33.28 14.04
CA ASN A 55 14.12 -32.88 13.58
C ASN A 55 14.13 -32.60 12.08
N ASP A 56 13.44 -33.41 11.30
CA ASP A 56 13.37 -33.24 9.84
C ASP A 56 12.55 -32.00 9.48
N ALA A 57 11.47 -31.72 10.21
CA ALA A 57 10.66 -30.53 10.06
C ALA A 57 11.46 -29.24 10.36
N GLN A 58 12.22 -29.23 11.47
CA GLN A 58 13.06 -28.07 11.80
C GLN A 58 14.17 -27.86 10.79
N ARG A 59 14.81 -28.94 10.33
CA ARG A 59 15.85 -28.85 9.29
C ARG A 59 15.29 -28.29 7.98
N LEU A 60 14.13 -28.79 7.54
CA LEU A 60 13.46 -28.32 6.32
C LEU A 60 13.05 -26.85 6.45
N ALA A 61 12.39 -26.48 7.54
CA ALA A 61 11.95 -25.11 7.77
C ALA A 61 13.13 -24.13 7.82
N LYS A 62 14.20 -24.49 8.52
CA LYS A 62 15.40 -23.65 8.59
C LYS A 62 16.09 -23.48 7.23
N ALA A 63 16.10 -24.54 6.40
CA ALA A 63 16.68 -24.48 5.06
C ALA A 63 15.86 -23.67 4.07
N GLU A 64 14.52 -23.80 4.09
CA GLU A 64 13.64 -23.25 3.07
C GLU A 64 12.98 -21.93 3.48
N LEU A 65 12.67 -21.76 4.78
CA LEU A 65 12.00 -20.57 5.32
C LEU A 65 12.95 -19.64 6.09
N GLY A 66 14.10 -20.15 6.56
CA GLY A 66 15.09 -19.37 7.31
C GLY A 66 14.87 -19.33 8.82
N TYR A 67 13.82 -19.98 9.35
CA TYR A 67 13.48 -19.99 10.77
C TYR A 67 13.05 -21.38 11.26
N GLU A 68 13.02 -21.56 12.60
CA GLU A 68 12.53 -22.77 13.24
C GLU A 68 11.03 -22.67 13.50
N LEU A 69 10.33 -23.79 13.39
CA LEU A 69 8.89 -23.88 13.64
C LEU A 69 8.58 -24.04 15.14
N PRO A 70 7.37 -23.64 15.60
CA PRO A 70 7.01 -23.77 16.99
C PRO A 70 6.88 -25.23 17.41
N LEU A 71 7.77 -25.67 18.33
CA LEU A 71 7.80 -27.05 18.85
C LEU A 71 6.43 -27.56 19.31
N PRO A 72 5.59 -26.79 20.05
CA PRO A 72 4.29 -27.27 20.50
C PRO A 72 3.35 -27.71 19.37
N ILE A 73 3.43 -27.08 18.18
CA ILE A 73 2.64 -27.54 17.02
C ILE A 73 3.21 -28.84 16.46
N LEU A 74 4.53 -28.96 16.38
CA LEU A 74 5.18 -30.16 15.86
C LEU A 74 4.99 -31.37 16.78
N GLU A 75 5.08 -31.17 18.08
CA GLU A 75 4.85 -32.22 19.09
C GLU A 75 3.40 -32.72 19.08
N MET A 76 2.43 -31.84 18.88
CA MET A 76 1.03 -32.23 18.77
C MET A 76 0.70 -33.00 17.50
N ALA A 77 1.52 -32.92 16.45
CA ALA A 77 1.29 -33.64 15.19
C ALA A 77 1.20 -35.16 15.39
N TRP A 78 1.95 -35.69 16.35
CA TRP A 78 1.90 -37.12 16.75
C TRP A 78 0.52 -37.53 17.32
N VAL A 79 -0.17 -36.63 18.03
CA VAL A 79 -1.42 -36.93 18.74
C VAL A 79 -2.65 -36.62 17.89
N THR A 80 -2.65 -35.48 17.21
CA THR A 80 -3.85 -34.89 16.57
C THR A 80 -3.70 -34.57 15.09
N GLN A 81 -2.58 -34.93 14.48
CA GLN A 81 -2.09 -34.42 13.20
C GLN A 81 -1.57 -32.97 13.26
N LEU A 82 -0.79 -32.58 12.28
CA LEU A 82 -0.22 -31.24 12.17
C LEU A 82 -1.32 -30.19 11.98
N ASP A 83 -1.40 -29.23 12.88
CA ASP A 83 -2.34 -28.10 12.74
C ASP A 83 -1.84 -27.14 11.65
N MET A 84 -2.20 -27.47 10.41
CA MET A 84 -1.78 -26.75 9.21
C MET A 84 -2.28 -25.31 9.20
N ARG A 85 -3.44 -25.02 9.81
CA ARG A 85 -4.01 -23.67 9.83
C ARG A 85 -3.19 -22.75 10.72
N ARG A 86 -2.95 -23.18 11.95
CA ARG A 86 -2.13 -22.41 12.91
C ARG A 86 -0.69 -22.26 12.40
N LEU A 87 -0.14 -23.33 11.83
CA LEU A 87 1.22 -23.32 11.31
C LEU A 87 1.37 -22.39 10.09
N PHE A 88 0.40 -22.41 9.18
CA PHE A 88 0.40 -21.48 8.05
C PHE A 88 0.37 -20.01 8.50
N ALA A 89 -0.58 -19.65 9.37
CA ALA A 89 -0.68 -18.27 9.85
C ALA A 89 0.56 -17.86 10.65
N TRP A 90 1.12 -18.76 11.46
CA TRP A 90 2.36 -18.52 12.18
C TRP A 90 3.53 -18.26 11.22
N CYS A 91 3.69 -19.07 10.17
CA CYS A 91 4.72 -18.86 9.15
C CYS A 91 4.56 -17.51 8.43
N VAL A 92 3.32 -17.10 8.13
CA VAL A 92 3.08 -15.77 7.53
C VAL A 92 3.50 -14.65 8.48
N PHE A 93 3.19 -14.76 9.77
CA PHE A 93 3.58 -13.76 10.77
C PHE A 93 5.10 -13.70 10.96
N GLU A 94 5.75 -14.85 11.10
CA GLU A 94 7.21 -14.92 11.21
C GLU A 94 7.92 -14.34 9.98
N THR A 95 7.43 -14.67 8.78
CA THR A 95 7.96 -14.11 7.52
C THR A 95 7.76 -12.58 7.46
N TYR A 96 6.62 -12.06 7.95
CA TYR A 96 6.40 -10.62 8.07
C TYR A 96 7.38 -9.97 9.04
N GLU A 97 7.59 -10.56 10.23
CA GLU A 97 8.52 -10.05 11.24
C GLU A 97 9.94 -10.00 10.70
N GLN A 98 10.41 -11.06 10.07
CA GLN A 98 11.74 -11.08 9.43
C GLN A 98 11.86 -10.07 8.29
N THR A 99 10.82 -9.92 7.48
CA THR A 99 10.78 -8.91 6.41
C THR A 99 10.89 -7.49 7.00
N SER A 100 10.13 -7.21 8.07
CA SER A 100 10.19 -5.93 8.77
C SER A 100 11.57 -5.69 9.38
N GLN A 101 12.14 -6.68 10.05
CA GLN A 101 13.47 -6.58 10.64
C GLN A 101 14.54 -6.31 9.59
N ALA A 102 14.59 -7.10 8.54
CA ALA A 102 15.58 -6.96 7.47
C ALA A 102 15.46 -5.59 6.76
N PHE A 103 14.24 -5.11 6.52
CA PHE A 103 14.02 -3.80 5.91
C PHE A 103 14.57 -2.66 6.75
N PHE A 104 14.28 -2.64 8.05
CA PHE A 104 14.72 -1.58 8.95
C PHE A 104 16.17 -1.71 9.39
N GLU A 105 16.84 -2.83 9.16
CA GLU A 105 18.28 -2.98 9.39
C GLU A 105 19.13 -2.54 8.20
N THR A 106 18.64 -2.76 6.95
CA THR A 106 19.48 -2.61 5.75
C THR A 106 19.03 -1.50 4.81
N ASP A 107 17.80 -0.96 4.98
CA ASP A 107 17.17 -0.02 4.03
C ASP A 107 17.37 -0.44 2.56
N PRO A 108 16.82 -1.58 2.13
CA PRO A 108 17.15 -2.20 0.85
C PRO A 108 16.76 -1.34 -0.36
N LEU A 109 15.89 -0.35 -0.14
CA LEU A 109 15.38 0.54 -1.19
C LEU A 109 16.10 1.90 -1.21
N ASP A 110 17.10 2.10 -0.34
CA ASP A 110 17.92 3.31 -0.27
C ASP A 110 17.03 4.57 -0.20
N GLY A 111 16.36 4.71 0.94
CA GLY A 111 15.22 5.59 1.22
C GLY A 111 15.21 6.91 0.45
N THR A 112 14.16 7.15 -0.28
CA THR A 112 13.95 8.39 -1.03
C THR A 112 14.07 9.61 -0.11
N ASN A 113 14.90 10.57 -0.49
CA ASN A 113 15.07 11.82 0.23
C ASN A 113 13.76 12.63 0.23
N GLY A 114 13.01 12.57 1.34
CA GLY A 114 11.74 13.28 1.50
C GLY A 114 11.87 14.80 1.37
N ASP A 115 13.03 15.36 1.76
CA ASP A 115 13.24 16.80 1.80
C ASP A 115 13.11 17.47 0.44
N SER A 116 13.51 16.79 -0.63
CA SER A 116 13.39 17.32 -2.00
C SER A 116 11.95 17.38 -2.48
N PHE A 117 11.16 16.37 -2.16
CA PHE A 117 9.73 16.35 -2.53
C PHE A 117 8.89 17.28 -1.66
N GLU A 118 9.16 17.38 -0.35
CA GLU A 118 8.48 18.34 0.53
C GLU A 118 8.73 19.78 0.05
N ARG A 119 9.98 20.11 -0.35
CA ARG A 119 10.30 21.41 -0.94
C ARG A 119 9.53 21.66 -2.23
N LEU A 120 9.52 20.70 -3.16
CA LEU A 120 8.75 20.79 -4.40
C LEU A 120 7.27 21.05 -4.11
N LEU A 121 6.68 20.33 -3.14
CA LEU A 121 5.27 20.48 -2.78
C LEU A 121 4.98 21.91 -2.31
N ILE A 122 5.86 22.47 -1.46
CA ILE A 122 5.76 23.85 -0.99
C ILE A 122 5.95 24.86 -2.13
N GLU A 123 6.93 24.64 -3.01
CA GLU A 123 7.17 25.46 -4.20
C GLU A 123 5.97 25.45 -5.16
N CYS A 124 5.25 24.34 -5.23
CA CYS A 124 3.95 24.24 -5.93
C CYS A 124 2.80 24.93 -5.18
N GLY A 125 3.05 25.49 -4.00
CA GLY A 125 2.05 26.18 -3.19
C GLY A 125 1.22 25.27 -2.27
N PHE A 126 1.54 23.98 -2.16
CA PHE A 126 0.79 23.03 -1.34
C PHE A 126 1.48 22.78 0.00
N HIS A 127 0.72 22.85 1.10
CA HIS A 127 1.24 22.63 2.44
C HIS A 127 1.03 21.20 2.95
N LEU A 128 0.10 20.48 2.35
CA LEU A 128 -0.23 19.09 2.68
C LEU A 128 -0.72 18.33 1.46
N LEU A 129 -0.26 17.10 1.36
CA LEU A 129 -0.73 16.12 0.39
C LEU A 129 -1.38 14.94 1.12
N ASP A 130 -2.65 14.67 0.81
CA ASP A 130 -3.39 13.51 1.30
C ASP A 130 -3.88 12.70 0.11
N ILE A 131 -3.48 11.43 0.03
CA ILE A 131 -3.82 10.54 -1.08
C ILE A 131 -4.62 9.36 -0.55
N THR A 132 -5.77 9.13 -1.15
CA THR A 132 -6.60 7.95 -0.93
C THR A 132 -6.56 7.04 -2.14
N PRO A 133 -5.74 5.99 -2.14
CA PRO A 133 -5.82 4.94 -3.16
C PRO A 133 -6.92 3.94 -2.80
N CYS A 134 -7.35 3.15 -3.80
CA CYS A 134 -8.09 1.92 -3.50
C CYS A 134 -7.26 1.00 -2.60
N ALA A 135 -7.94 0.26 -1.72
CA ALA A 135 -7.32 -0.69 -0.78
C ALA A 135 -6.83 -1.98 -1.46
N ASP A 136 -7.16 -2.17 -2.74
CA ASP A 136 -6.73 -3.30 -3.58
C ASP A 136 -5.20 -3.49 -3.51
N GLY A 137 -4.76 -4.74 -3.33
CA GLY A 137 -3.33 -5.07 -3.19
C GLY A 137 -2.50 -4.71 -4.43
N ARG A 138 -3.14 -4.64 -5.62
CA ARG A 138 -2.50 -4.18 -6.85
C ARG A 138 -2.13 -2.69 -6.80
N LEU A 139 -2.72 -1.91 -5.88
CA LEU A 139 -2.39 -0.50 -5.63
C LEU A 139 -1.50 -0.30 -4.40
N ALA A 140 -1.11 -1.35 -3.71
CA ALA A 140 -0.29 -1.22 -2.51
C ALA A 140 0.98 -0.38 -2.73
N HIS A 141 1.60 -0.52 -3.89
CA HIS A 141 2.83 0.15 -4.29
C HIS A 141 2.63 1.51 -5.01
N ALA A 142 1.38 1.89 -5.33
CA ALA A 142 1.08 3.01 -6.22
C ALA A 142 1.75 4.32 -5.79
N ILE A 143 1.69 4.68 -4.51
CA ILE A 143 2.25 5.95 -4.03
C ILE A 143 3.78 5.88 -3.97
N ALA A 144 4.32 4.84 -3.34
CA ALA A 144 5.77 4.74 -3.10
C ALA A 144 6.57 4.47 -4.38
N PHE A 145 6.04 3.68 -5.29
CA PHE A 145 6.74 3.26 -6.50
C PHE A 145 6.09 3.75 -7.78
N GLY A 146 4.76 3.69 -7.91
CA GLY A 146 4.05 4.21 -9.07
C GLY A 146 4.20 5.72 -9.25
N LEU A 147 4.06 6.49 -8.17
CA LEU A 147 4.20 7.94 -8.14
C LEU A 147 5.54 8.43 -7.57
N ARG A 148 6.35 7.54 -7.00
CA ARG A 148 7.63 7.84 -6.37
C ARG A 148 7.55 8.95 -5.31
N ILE A 149 6.48 8.96 -4.53
CA ILE A 149 6.27 9.92 -3.46
C ILE A 149 6.82 9.34 -2.15
N PRO A 150 7.75 10.04 -1.49
CA PRO A 150 8.30 9.59 -0.21
C PRO A 150 7.22 9.46 0.87
N PHE A 151 7.30 8.41 1.68
CA PHE A 151 6.34 8.13 2.75
C PHE A 151 6.16 9.27 3.76
N SER A 152 7.22 10.02 4.03
CA SER A 152 7.20 11.13 4.97
C SER A 152 6.41 12.34 4.48
N CYS A 153 6.21 12.46 3.16
CA CYS A 153 5.64 13.64 2.51
C CYS A 153 4.15 13.52 2.21
N VAL A 154 3.55 12.35 2.45
CA VAL A 154 2.17 12.08 2.07
C VAL A 154 1.40 11.38 3.20
N ARG A 155 0.13 11.73 3.34
CA ARG A 155 -0.83 10.95 4.11
C ARG A 155 -1.48 9.95 3.18
N ARG A 156 -1.21 8.68 3.39
CA ARG A 156 -1.79 7.59 2.64
C ARG A 156 -2.88 6.91 3.45
N ARG A 157 -4.09 6.86 2.91
CA ARG A 157 -5.25 6.20 3.53
C ARG A 157 -5.98 5.39 2.48
N PRO A 158 -5.66 4.11 2.33
CA PRO A 158 -6.34 3.25 1.39
C PRO A 158 -7.76 2.94 1.88
N HIS A 159 -8.71 3.00 0.97
CA HIS A 159 -10.10 2.62 1.20
C HIS A 159 -10.62 1.78 0.03
N ALA A 160 -11.49 0.81 0.28
CA ALA A 160 -12.11 0.03 -0.78
C ALA A 160 -12.80 0.96 -1.80
N GLY A 161 -12.48 0.79 -3.08
CA GLY A 161 -12.96 1.68 -4.14
C GLY A 161 -12.48 3.13 -4.04
N ALA A 162 -11.46 3.41 -3.21
CA ALA A 162 -11.03 4.77 -2.84
C ALA A 162 -12.12 5.63 -2.16
N MET A 163 -13.14 4.98 -1.58
CA MET A 163 -14.34 5.59 -1.01
C MET A 163 -14.13 6.02 0.44
N PHE A 164 -13.26 7.02 0.67
CA PHE A 164 -13.01 7.54 2.01
C PHE A 164 -14.25 8.21 2.64
N ASP A 165 -14.33 8.17 3.97
CA ASP A 165 -15.35 8.91 4.71
C ASP A 165 -14.99 10.40 4.78
N VAL A 166 -15.90 11.26 4.28
CA VAL A 166 -15.67 12.70 4.17
C VAL A 166 -15.62 13.34 5.55
N GLU A 167 -16.60 13.05 6.43
CA GLU A 167 -16.71 13.67 7.76
C GLU A 167 -15.48 13.36 8.60
N ASN A 168 -15.11 12.09 8.69
CA ASN A 168 -13.93 11.66 9.42
C ASN A 168 -12.62 12.22 8.82
N THR A 169 -12.57 12.41 7.50
CA THR A 169 -11.41 13.02 6.86
C THR A 169 -11.31 14.50 7.18
N VAL A 170 -12.43 15.22 7.21
CA VAL A 170 -12.51 16.62 7.64
C VAL A 170 -12.09 16.77 9.10
N ASP A 171 -12.62 15.95 10.00
CA ASP A 171 -12.24 15.97 11.43
C ASP A 171 -10.74 15.78 11.67
N ARG A 172 -10.13 14.89 10.91
CA ARG A 172 -8.67 14.69 10.97
C ARG A 172 -7.90 15.88 10.42
N TRP A 173 -8.41 16.48 9.38
CA TRP A 173 -7.84 17.69 8.81
C TRP A 173 -7.88 18.85 9.80
N VAL A 174 -9.01 19.09 10.46
CA VAL A 174 -9.16 20.09 11.54
C VAL A 174 -8.12 19.89 12.64
N LYS A 175 -7.99 18.67 13.14
CA LYS A 175 -6.96 18.33 14.15
C LYS A 175 -5.54 18.63 13.67
N THR A 176 -5.28 18.41 12.40
CA THR A 176 -3.97 18.71 11.80
C THR A 176 -3.72 20.19 11.67
N GLU A 177 -4.67 20.96 11.19
CA GLU A 177 -4.53 22.41 11.09
C GLU A 177 -4.35 23.05 12.45
N HIS A 178 -5.10 22.60 13.45
CA HIS A 178 -4.90 23.04 14.82
C HIS A 178 -3.49 22.77 15.34
N LEU A 179 -2.93 21.59 15.05
CA LEU A 179 -1.55 21.26 15.42
C LEU A 179 -0.53 22.13 14.67
N ARG A 180 -0.70 22.32 13.36
CA ARG A 180 0.16 23.20 12.54
C ARG A 180 0.15 24.62 13.06
N PHE A 181 -1.01 25.18 13.34
CA PHE A 181 -1.17 26.51 13.91
C PHE A 181 -0.43 26.62 15.26
N ARG A 182 -0.61 25.65 16.14
CA ARG A 182 0.04 25.62 17.45
C ARG A 182 1.57 25.49 17.38
N GLU A 183 2.06 24.76 16.37
CA GLU A 183 3.50 24.53 16.14
C GLU A 183 4.15 25.66 15.33
N ALA A 184 3.42 26.70 14.99
CA ALA A 184 3.86 27.80 14.12
C ALA A 184 4.50 27.30 12.80
N LYS A 185 3.91 26.27 12.22
CA LYS A 185 4.35 25.75 10.92
C LYS A 185 4.17 26.83 9.84
N PRO A 186 4.97 26.80 8.77
CA PRO A 186 4.88 27.78 7.70
C PRO A 186 3.44 28.02 7.26
N ASN A 187 3.06 29.27 7.15
CA ASN A 187 1.77 29.78 6.67
C ASN A 187 0.54 29.55 7.56
N ALA A 188 0.62 28.69 8.58
CA ALA A 188 -0.53 28.39 9.44
C ALA A 188 -1.05 29.61 10.24
N ALA A 189 -0.21 30.64 10.44
CA ALA A 189 -0.59 31.84 11.21
C ALA A 189 -0.91 33.06 10.34
N HIS A 190 -0.45 33.08 9.09
CA HIS A 190 -0.47 34.29 8.25
C HIS A 190 -1.13 34.08 6.89
N GLU A 191 -1.22 32.85 6.40
CA GLU A 191 -1.80 32.51 5.11
C GLU A 191 -2.73 31.31 5.24
N ALA A 192 -3.72 31.24 4.35
CA ALA A 192 -4.59 30.05 4.24
C ALA A 192 -3.78 28.82 3.91
N THR A 193 -4.04 27.71 4.62
CA THR A 193 -3.43 26.44 4.26
C THR A 193 -4.02 25.95 2.95
N ARG A 194 -3.15 25.71 1.97
CA ARG A 194 -3.52 25.12 0.71
C ARG A 194 -3.31 23.60 0.78
N TYR A 195 -4.39 22.87 0.67
CA TYR A 195 -4.46 21.43 0.86
C TYR A 195 -4.65 20.73 -0.48
N LEU A 196 -3.84 19.72 -0.77
CA LEU A 196 -4.03 18.88 -1.95
C LEU A 196 -4.61 17.55 -1.51
N LYS A 197 -5.83 17.27 -1.94
CA LYS A 197 -6.51 15.99 -1.75
C LYS A 197 -6.53 15.22 -3.07
N ALA A 198 -5.97 14.02 -3.05
CA ALA A 198 -5.94 13.15 -4.21
C ALA A 198 -6.69 11.84 -3.96
N VAL A 199 -7.31 11.32 -5.00
CA VAL A 199 -7.88 9.97 -5.07
C VAL A 199 -7.18 9.20 -6.17
N VAL A 200 -6.86 7.91 -5.93
CA VAL A 200 -6.33 7.00 -6.94
C VAL A 200 -7.28 5.82 -7.08
N TYR A 201 -8.07 5.82 -8.15
CA TYR A 201 -8.84 4.65 -8.56
C TYR A 201 -7.98 3.74 -9.44
N HIS A 202 -8.47 2.56 -9.79
CA HIS A 202 -7.75 1.67 -10.70
C HIS A 202 -8.65 1.11 -11.78
N PHE A 203 -8.00 0.74 -12.88
CA PHE A 203 -8.62 0.11 -14.04
C PHE A 203 -7.65 -0.93 -14.61
N SER A 204 -8.14 -1.79 -15.49
CA SER A 204 -7.32 -2.70 -16.28
C SER A 204 -7.42 -2.31 -17.76
N SER A 205 -6.29 -2.18 -18.41
CA SER A 205 -6.25 -1.93 -19.88
C SER A 205 -6.39 -3.22 -20.68
N ILE A 206 -6.07 -4.38 -20.10
CA ILE A 206 -6.11 -5.70 -20.77
C ILE A 206 -7.47 -6.36 -20.61
N ASP A 207 -8.03 -6.38 -19.40
CA ASP A 207 -9.36 -6.94 -19.12
C ASP A 207 -10.25 -5.95 -18.34
N PRO A 208 -10.70 -4.88 -18.98
CA PRO A 208 -11.44 -3.81 -18.31
C PRO A 208 -12.80 -4.28 -17.75
N SER A 209 -13.33 -5.39 -18.25
CA SER A 209 -14.65 -5.91 -17.81
C SER A 209 -14.58 -6.76 -16.54
N HIS A 210 -13.41 -7.32 -16.18
CA HIS A 210 -13.30 -8.26 -15.07
C HIS A 210 -12.24 -7.86 -14.03
N GLU A 211 -11.13 -7.22 -14.46
CA GLU A 211 -10.00 -6.94 -13.60
C GLU A 211 -9.92 -5.47 -13.12
N GLY A 212 -10.99 -4.71 -13.31
CA GLY A 212 -11.13 -3.36 -12.77
C GLY A 212 -11.46 -3.35 -11.28
N CYS A 213 -11.91 -2.20 -10.77
CA CYS A 213 -12.25 -2.03 -9.36
C CYS A 213 -13.50 -2.82 -8.96
N ALA A 214 -13.35 -3.81 -8.08
CA ALA A 214 -14.44 -4.66 -7.61
C ALA A 214 -15.57 -3.87 -6.90
N ALA A 215 -15.25 -2.76 -6.23
CA ALA A 215 -16.23 -1.89 -5.59
C ALA A 215 -17.15 -1.18 -6.61
N HIS A 216 -16.73 -1.07 -7.85
CA HIS A 216 -17.45 -0.44 -8.95
C HIS A 216 -17.78 -1.42 -10.09
N ALA A 217 -17.81 -2.72 -9.81
CA ALA A 217 -18.10 -3.78 -10.77
C ALA A 217 -17.23 -3.69 -12.05
N SER A 218 -15.95 -3.40 -11.89
CA SER A 218 -14.95 -3.17 -12.96
C SER A 218 -15.30 -2.04 -13.94
N ASN A 219 -16.17 -1.11 -13.55
CA ASN A 219 -16.48 0.07 -14.34
C ASN A 219 -15.57 1.23 -13.95
N ASP A 220 -14.58 1.54 -14.78
CA ASP A 220 -13.59 2.59 -14.52
C ASP A 220 -14.19 4.00 -14.54
N SER A 221 -15.17 4.28 -15.39
CA SER A 221 -15.88 5.56 -15.40
C SER A 221 -16.69 5.77 -14.11
N ALA A 222 -17.33 4.72 -13.60
CA ALA A 222 -18.04 4.78 -12.32
C ALA A 222 -17.06 4.96 -11.14
N ALA A 223 -15.89 4.31 -11.18
CA ALA A 223 -14.85 4.48 -10.18
C ALA A 223 -14.29 5.92 -10.17
N ALA A 224 -14.02 6.50 -11.35
CA ALA A 224 -13.57 7.87 -11.49
C ALA A 224 -14.62 8.87 -10.99
N ALA A 225 -15.88 8.71 -11.40
CA ALA A 225 -17.00 9.57 -10.96
C ALA A 225 -17.17 9.52 -9.44
N ALA A 226 -17.20 8.34 -8.84
CA ALA A 226 -17.32 8.18 -7.40
C ALA A 226 -16.14 8.82 -6.64
N GLY A 227 -14.91 8.69 -7.16
CA GLY A 227 -13.73 9.37 -6.63
C GLY A 227 -13.87 10.89 -6.69
N MET A 228 -14.35 11.44 -7.80
CA MET A 228 -14.57 12.87 -7.97
C MET A 228 -15.66 13.41 -7.04
N ASP A 229 -16.79 12.71 -6.90
CA ASP A 229 -17.85 13.09 -5.97
C ASP A 229 -17.33 13.20 -4.53
N ARG A 230 -16.47 12.26 -4.11
CA ARG A 230 -15.84 12.32 -2.77
C ARG A 230 -14.87 13.49 -2.63
N LEU A 231 -14.07 13.78 -3.65
CA LEU A 231 -13.16 14.91 -3.66
C LEU A 231 -13.92 16.24 -3.54
N GLN A 232 -14.97 16.42 -4.33
CA GLN A 232 -15.83 17.62 -4.28
C GLN A 232 -16.52 17.78 -2.93
N ALA A 233 -17.11 16.69 -2.40
CA ALA A 233 -17.74 16.71 -1.09
C ALA A 233 -16.76 17.10 0.02
N PHE A 234 -15.52 16.61 -0.05
CA PHE A 234 -14.46 16.97 0.90
C PHE A 234 -14.09 18.46 0.79
N ARG A 235 -13.88 18.98 -0.42
CA ARG A 235 -13.59 20.39 -0.64
C ARG A 235 -14.68 21.29 -0.06
N VAL A 236 -15.93 21.02 -0.41
CA VAL A 236 -17.09 21.78 0.09
C VAL A 236 -17.18 21.74 1.63
N ALA A 237 -16.96 20.58 2.23
CA ALA A 237 -17.00 20.43 3.68
C ALA A 237 -15.90 21.23 4.39
N VAL A 238 -14.67 21.22 3.86
CA VAL A 238 -13.55 21.99 4.42
C VAL A 238 -13.76 23.49 4.23
N GLU A 239 -14.08 23.93 3.03
CA GLU A 239 -14.24 25.36 2.72
C GLU A 239 -15.42 25.98 3.48
N ASN A 240 -16.53 25.25 3.63
CA ASN A 240 -17.66 25.68 4.47
C ASN A 240 -17.30 25.74 5.97
N SER A 241 -16.41 24.89 6.44
CA SER A 241 -16.03 24.86 7.86
C SER A 241 -15.04 25.97 8.23
N PHE A 242 -14.17 26.38 7.31
CA PHE A 242 -13.03 27.25 7.59
C PHE A 242 -13.02 28.54 6.78
N CYS A 243 -14.01 28.74 5.93
CA CYS A 243 -14.13 29.94 5.11
C CYS A 243 -12.83 30.24 4.34
N CYS A 244 -12.24 31.43 4.51
CA CYS A 244 -11.01 31.86 3.85
C CYS A 244 -9.70 31.37 4.55
N GLY A 245 -9.80 30.59 5.60
CA GLY A 245 -8.63 30.03 6.32
C GLY A 245 -8.01 28.79 5.69
N ALA A 246 -8.68 28.18 4.72
CA ALA A 246 -8.18 27.01 4.00
C ALA A 246 -8.72 26.94 2.58
N SER A 247 -7.94 26.36 1.69
CA SER A 247 -8.36 25.97 0.34
C SER A 247 -7.98 24.50 0.07
N VAL A 248 -8.78 23.85 -0.75
CA VAL A 248 -8.56 22.45 -1.14
C VAL A 248 -8.51 22.35 -2.65
N ASP A 249 -7.35 21.97 -3.15
CA ASP A 249 -7.18 21.55 -4.54
C ASP A 249 -7.40 20.05 -4.66
N LEU A 250 -7.96 19.63 -5.78
CA LEU A 250 -8.36 18.24 -6.04
C LEU A 250 -7.48 17.63 -7.11
N LEU A 251 -7.14 16.36 -6.94
CA LEU A 251 -6.43 15.58 -7.95
C LEU A 251 -7.05 14.18 -8.05
N LEU A 252 -7.51 13.82 -9.25
CA LEU A 252 -8.03 12.50 -9.55
C LEU A 252 -7.05 11.75 -10.45
N LEU A 253 -6.61 10.58 -10.00
CA LEU A 253 -5.68 9.72 -10.70
C LEU A 253 -6.32 8.36 -10.96
N GLY A 254 -6.13 7.80 -12.16
CA GLY A 254 -6.35 6.40 -12.45
C GLY A 254 -5.00 5.66 -12.50
N LEU A 255 -4.92 4.44 -11.96
CA LEU A 255 -3.77 3.56 -12.15
C LEU A 255 -4.20 2.34 -12.97
N ASP A 256 -3.51 2.10 -14.06
CA ASP A 256 -3.64 0.86 -14.82
C ASP A 256 -2.94 -0.28 -14.07
N THR A 257 -3.71 -1.25 -13.60
CA THR A 257 -3.17 -2.38 -12.84
C THR A 257 -2.33 -3.34 -13.68
N ASP A 258 -2.37 -3.23 -15.00
CA ASP A 258 -1.58 -4.08 -15.89
C ASP A 258 -0.20 -3.51 -16.17
N THR A 259 -0.08 -2.19 -16.30
CA THR A 259 1.14 -1.51 -16.76
C THR A 259 1.73 -0.53 -15.76
N ASP A 260 1.03 -0.24 -14.67
CA ASP A 260 1.30 0.82 -13.69
C ASP A 260 1.33 2.24 -14.29
N ALA A 261 0.87 2.41 -15.52
CA ALA A 261 0.71 3.73 -16.09
C ALA A 261 -0.43 4.50 -15.42
N ILE A 262 -0.20 5.79 -15.13
CA ILE A 262 -1.25 6.63 -14.55
C ILE A 262 -2.04 7.38 -15.62
N ARG A 263 -3.33 7.58 -15.32
CA ARG A 263 -4.17 8.61 -15.93
C ARG A 263 -4.29 9.78 -14.96
N VAL A 264 -3.98 10.99 -15.40
CA VAL A 264 -4.15 12.18 -14.59
C VAL A 264 -5.31 12.98 -15.18
N HIS A 265 -6.43 13.03 -14.46
CA HIS A 265 -7.55 13.88 -14.84
C HIS A 265 -7.15 15.33 -14.66
N VAL A 266 -7.23 16.08 -15.75
CA VAL A 266 -6.79 17.48 -15.73
C VAL A 266 -7.85 18.39 -15.13
N PRO A 267 -7.45 19.48 -14.46
CA PRO A 267 -8.41 20.46 -13.95
C PRO A 267 -9.21 21.11 -15.08
N ASP A 268 -10.52 21.22 -14.88
CA ASP A 268 -11.40 22.04 -15.72
C ASP A 268 -11.30 23.54 -15.32
N ARG A 269 -12.11 24.39 -15.96
CA ARG A 269 -12.14 25.86 -15.68
C ARG A 269 -12.56 26.21 -14.26
N GLU A 270 -13.23 25.30 -13.57
CA GLU A 270 -13.73 25.46 -12.20
C GLU A 270 -12.78 24.85 -11.16
N GLY A 271 -11.65 24.29 -11.60
CA GLY A 271 -10.68 23.60 -10.75
C GLY A 271 -11.13 22.22 -10.29
N ASN A 272 -12.15 21.62 -10.94
CA ASN A 272 -12.50 20.22 -10.74
C ASN A 272 -11.70 19.36 -11.71
N ALA A 273 -11.51 18.08 -11.41
CA ALA A 273 -10.95 17.15 -12.39
C ALA A 273 -12.02 16.81 -13.47
N ALA A 274 -11.67 17.03 -14.72
CA ALA A 274 -12.53 16.63 -15.83
C ALA A 274 -12.58 15.11 -15.95
N LEU A 275 -13.79 14.51 -15.96
CA LEU A 275 -13.95 13.06 -16.01
C LEU A 275 -13.70 12.48 -17.42
N ASP A 276 -13.87 13.27 -18.45
CA ASP A 276 -13.73 12.92 -19.87
C ASP A 276 -12.37 13.31 -20.48
N GLN A 277 -11.54 14.00 -19.71
CA GLN A 277 -10.21 14.44 -20.16
C GLN A 277 -9.12 14.03 -19.17
N TRP A 278 -8.14 13.32 -19.66
CA TRP A 278 -6.99 12.93 -18.86
C TRP A 278 -5.71 12.85 -19.69
N LEU A 279 -4.60 13.03 -19.03
CA LEU A 279 -3.27 12.71 -19.56
C LEU A 279 -2.97 11.25 -19.24
N ASP A 280 -2.57 10.50 -20.26
CA ASP A 280 -2.17 9.09 -20.12
C ASP A 280 -0.64 9.00 -20.16
N ALA A 281 -0.06 8.50 -19.06
CA ALA A 281 1.40 8.41 -18.94
C ALA A 281 2.03 7.42 -19.93
N SER A 282 1.30 6.39 -20.38
CA SER A 282 1.80 5.49 -21.45
C SER A 282 1.97 6.23 -22.77
N ASN A 283 1.02 7.09 -23.14
CA ASN A 283 1.11 7.89 -24.36
C ASN A 283 2.25 8.91 -24.26
N ILE A 284 2.43 9.52 -23.08
CA ILE A 284 3.52 10.46 -22.82
C ILE A 284 4.87 9.76 -22.86
N TYR A 285 4.98 8.56 -22.30
CA TYR A 285 6.17 7.71 -22.40
C TYR A 285 6.58 7.50 -23.85
N GLU A 286 5.64 7.06 -24.69
CA GLU A 286 5.92 6.82 -26.11
C GLU A 286 6.32 8.10 -26.87
N ALA A 287 5.70 9.24 -26.54
CA ALA A 287 5.99 10.53 -27.17
C ALA A 287 7.35 11.13 -26.75
N THR A 288 7.94 10.64 -25.65
CA THR A 288 9.17 11.22 -25.06
C THR A 288 10.37 10.27 -25.04
N LYS A 289 10.19 8.96 -25.27
CA LYS A 289 11.23 7.93 -25.13
C LYS A 289 12.48 8.12 -25.95
N SER A 290 12.40 8.85 -27.08
CA SER A 290 13.54 9.10 -27.96
C SER A 290 14.19 10.48 -27.74
N LEU A 291 13.70 11.25 -26.76
CA LEU A 291 14.18 12.60 -26.48
C LEU A 291 15.34 12.57 -25.48
N THR A 292 16.09 13.68 -25.41
CA THR A 292 17.03 13.91 -24.32
C THR A 292 16.24 14.18 -23.00
N PRO A 293 16.84 13.99 -21.81
CA PRO A 293 16.14 14.24 -20.53
C PRO A 293 15.52 15.63 -20.43
N GLN A 294 16.23 16.67 -20.89
CA GLN A 294 15.72 18.03 -20.86
C GLN A 294 14.55 18.23 -21.82
N ALA A 295 14.66 17.72 -23.05
CA ALA A 295 13.59 17.82 -24.06
C ALA A 295 12.36 17.00 -23.66
N ALA A 296 12.55 15.85 -22.99
CA ALA A 296 11.47 15.03 -22.47
C ALA A 296 10.68 15.78 -21.37
N ARG A 297 11.35 16.37 -20.38
CA ARG A 297 10.71 17.18 -19.34
C ARG A 297 9.94 18.37 -19.91
N GLU A 298 10.57 19.09 -20.81
CA GLU A 298 9.90 20.23 -21.47
C GLU A 298 8.67 19.78 -22.27
N LYS A 299 8.75 18.64 -22.95
CA LYS A 299 7.61 18.09 -23.68
C LYS A 299 6.48 17.65 -22.75
N ILE A 300 6.80 17.00 -21.65
CA ILE A 300 5.82 16.62 -20.62
C ILE A 300 5.09 17.87 -20.12
N ARG A 301 5.86 18.90 -19.73
CA ARG A 301 5.28 20.15 -19.24
C ARG A 301 4.35 20.80 -20.25
N GLN A 302 4.77 20.90 -21.52
CA GLN A 302 3.94 21.44 -22.60
C GLN A 302 2.64 20.63 -22.80
N MET A 303 2.71 19.30 -22.68
CA MET A 303 1.52 18.44 -22.79
C MET A 303 0.56 18.69 -21.62
N VAL A 304 1.07 18.87 -20.41
CA VAL A 304 0.27 19.21 -19.22
C VAL A 304 -0.36 20.60 -19.38
N GLU A 305 0.42 21.61 -19.74
CA GLU A 305 -0.07 22.98 -19.96
C GLU A 305 -1.16 23.04 -21.04
N PHE A 306 -0.99 22.28 -22.12
CA PHE A 306 -1.97 22.25 -23.21
C PHE A 306 -3.28 21.53 -22.83
N ALA A 307 -3.21 20.55 -21.92
CA ALA A 307 -4.36 19.77 -21.52
C ALA A 307 -5.26 20.49 -20.48
N VAL A 308 -4.68 21.42 -19.71
CA VAL A 308 -5.43 22.17 -18.68
C VAL A 308 -6.30 23.25 -19.32
N GLU A 309 -7.59 23.28 -18.98
CA GLU A 309 -8.50 24.31 -19.46
C GLU A 309 -8.45 25.57 -18.55
N GLY A 310 -8.49 26.74 -19.17
CA GLY A 310 -8.52 28.03 -18.47
C GLY A 310 -7.15 28.60 -18.14
N GLU A 311 -7.03 29.36 -17.03
CA GLU A 311 -5.75 29.85 -16.53
C GLU A 311 -5.13 28.77 -15.63
N PRO A 312 -4.06 28.10 -16.09
CA PRO A 312 -3.49 27.00 -15.36
C PRO A 312 -2.75 27.48 -14.11
N ASP A 313 -2.99 26.84 -12.98
CA ASP A 313 -2.14 26.98 -11.80
C ASP A 313 -0.75 26.41 -12.07
N ALA A 314 0.27 27.27 -12.06
CA ALA A 314 1.65 26.88 -12.35
C ALA A 314 2.18 25.81 -11.38
N GLY A 315 1.75 25.85 -10.13
CA GLY A 315 2.11 24.86 -9.12
C GLY A 315 1.51 23.48 -9.43
N MET A 316 0.23 23.45 -9.80
CA MET A 316 -0.45 22.19 -10.18
C MET A 316 0.19 21.61 -11.45
N ILE A 317 0.49 22.42 -12.47
CA ILE A 317 1.20 21.96 -13.67
C ILE A 317 2.55 21.34 -13.32
N THR A 318 3.32 22.01 -12.46
CA THR A 318 4.62 21.52 -12.02
C THR A 318 4.50 20.19 -11.30
N LEU A 319 3.52 20.06 -10.39
CA LEU A 319 3.30 18.83 -9.65
C LEU A 319 2.84 17.68 -10.58
N ILE A 320 1.86 17.90 -11.43
CA ILE A 320 1.39 16.89 -12.40
C ILE A 320 2.53 16.43 -13.29
N SER A 321 3.33 17.37 -13.83
CA SER A 321 4.51 17.04 -14.65
C SER A 321 5.47 16.15 -13.89
N HIS A 322 5.75 16.46 -12.62
CA HIS A 322 6.63 15.66 -11.76
C HIS A 322 6.07 14.25 -11.49
N LEU A 323 4.77 14.11 -11.24
CA LEU A 323 4.14 12.80 -11.03
C LEU A 323 4.23 11.93 -12.29
N ILE A 324 4.02 12.52 -13.47
CA ILE A 324 4.17 11.83 -14.75
C ILE A 324 5.62 11.42 -14.99
N GLU A 325 6.60 12.32 -14.76
CA GLU A 325 8.03 12.00 -14.87
C GLU A 325 8.42 10.81 -13.97
N ASN A 326 7.94 10.80 -12.72
CA ASN A 326 8.18 9.72 -11.80
C ASN A 326 7.55 8.40 -12.25
N ASN A 327 6.35 8.46 -12.82
CA ASN A 327 5.65 7.28 -13.30
C ASN A 327 6.34 6.62 -14.52
N ILE A 328 7.07 7.38 -15.32
CA ILE A 328 7.90 6.84 -16.42
C ILE A 328 8.85 5.74 -15.90
N SER A 329 9.48 5.95 -14.74
CA SER A 329 10.33 4.93 -14.14
C SER A 329 9.57 3.65 -13.80
N GLN A 330 8.31 3.74 -13.39
CA GLN A 330 7.49 2.58 -13.09
C GLN A 330 7.02 1.86 -14.36
N ILE A 331 6.67 2.59 -15.40
CA ILE A 331 6.38 2.00 -16.72
C ILE A 331 7.59 1.20 -17.24
N ASP A 332 8.81 1.75 -17.11
CA ASP A 332 10.04 1.03 -17.47
C ASP A 332 10.25 -0.21 -16.59
N TYR A 333 9.95 -0.13 -15.29
CA TYR A 333 10.01 -1.29 -14.40
C TYR A 333 9.15 -2.44 -14.92
N VAL A 334 7.90 -2.15 -15.28
CA VAL A 334 6.98 -3.17 -15.80
C VAL A 334 7.46 -3.70 -17.16
N ARG A 335 8.00 -2.84 -18.02
CA ARG A 335 8.55 -3.24 -19.33
C ARG A 335 9.76 -4.15 -19.18
N GLU A 336 10.68 -3.81 -18.30
CA GLU A 336 11.94 -4.54 -18.11
C GLU A 336 11.74 -5.88 -17.40
N TYR A 337 10.97 -5.89 -16.32
CA TYR A 337 10.87 -7.06 -15.44
C TYR A 337 9.63 -7.92 -15.65
N HIS A 338 8.58 -7.36 -16.28
CA HIS A 338 7.29 -8.04 -16.51
C HIS A 338 6.87 -8.10 -17.99
N GLY A 339 7.78 -7.74 -18.92
CA GLY A 339 7.50 -7.87 -20.35
C GLY A 339 6.48 -6.88 -20.90
N GLY A 340 6.20 -5.80 -20.18
CA GLY A 340 5.31 -4.72 -20.56
C GLY A 340 3.94 -4.74 -19.89
N ALA A 341 3.57 -5.85 -19.27
CA ALA A 341 2.38 -5.95 -18.42
C ALA A 341 2.58 -7.03 -17.35
N TYR A 342 1.91 -6.86 -16.21
CA TYR A 342 1.92 -7.88 -15.16
C TYR A 342 1.16 -9.13 -15.61
N GLY A 343 1.73 -10.31 -15.31
CA GLY A 343 1.08 -11.59 -15.59
C GLY A 343 0.06 -12.02 -14.55
N ASP A 344 0.02 -11.35 -13.38
CA ASP A 344 -0.91 -11.61 -12.28
C ASP A 344 -2.03 -10.54 -12.27
N ALA A 345 -3.01 -10.70 -13.11
CA ALA A 345 -4.12 -9.74 -13.23
C ALA A 345 -5.04 -9.74 -11.98
N GLY A 346 -5.20 -10.88 -11.33
CA GLY A 346 -6.09 -11.06 -10.18
C GLY A 346 -5.46 -10.80 -8.81
N HIS A 347 -6.24 -11.06 -7.78
CA HIS A 347 -5.80 -10.99 -6.38
C HIS A 347 -4.82 -12.12 -6.04
N ALA A 348 -3.72 -11.77 -5.41
CA ALA A 348 -2.68 -12.69 -4.98
C ALA A 348 -2.04 -12.30 -3.63
N GLU A 349 -2.77 -11.55 -2.82
CA GLU A 349 -2.31 -11.08 -1.51
C GLU A 349 -2.05 -12.25 -0.56
N ARG A 350 -1.01 -12.12 0.28
CA ARG A 350 -0.59 -13.15 1.24
C ARG A 350 -1.21 -12.95 2.61
N PHE A 351 -1.55 -11.72 2.96
CA PHE A 351 -2.20 -11.37 4.23
C PHE A 351 -2.91 -10.01 4.14
N ILE A 352 -3.71 -9.69 5.16
CA ILE A 352 -4.35 -8.38 5.32
C ILE A 352 -3.49 -7.54 6.27
N GLY A 353 -3.09 -6.34 5.86
CA GLY A 353 -2.48 -5.33 6.71
C GLY A 353 -3.55 -4.34 7.21
N VAL A 354 -3.63 -4.15 8.52
CA VAL A 354 -4.57 -3.21 9.14
C VAL A 354 -3.80 -2.10 9.82
N GLY A 355 -4.02 -0.87 9.40
CA GLY A 355 -3.34 0.31 9.92
C GLY A 355 -2.51 1.05 8.88
N ILE A 356 -1.54 1.84 9.33
CA ILE A 356 -0.70 2.69 8.48
C ILE A 356 0.78 2.48 8.80
N GLY A 357 1.66 2.82 7.87
CA GLY A 357 3.10 2.83 8.12
C GLY A 357 3.87 1.60 7.70
N PHE A 358 3.27 0.68 6.99
CA PHE A 358 3.86 -0.57 6.50
C PHE A 358 4.83 -0.37 5.31
N LYS A 359 5.87 0.47 5.44
CA LYS A 359 6.79 0.79 4.33
C LYS A 359 7.38 -0.45 3.66
N GLU A 360 7.73 -1.44 4.46
CA GLU A 360 8.42 -2.67 4.07
C GLU A 360 7.60 -3.62 3.21
N ILE A 361 6.28 -3.48 3.21
CA ILE A 361 5.38 -4.37 2.48
C ILE A 361 4.49 -3.67 1.45
N HIS A 362 4.81 -2.43 1.08
CA HIS A 362 4.11 -1.72 0.02
C HIS A 362 4.53 -2.21 -1.37
N LEU A 363 4.40 -3.50 -1.58
CA LEU A 363 4.66 -4.18 -2.84
C LEU A 363 3.34 -4.57 -3.50
N ARG A 364 3.29 -4.50 -4.83
CA ARG A 364 2.11 -4.88 -5.59
C ARG A 364 1.68 -6.32 -5.26
N ASN A 365 0.39 -6.51 -4.99
CA ASN A 365 -0.19 -7.84 -4.77
C ASN A 365 0.43 -8.66 -3.62
N LEU A 366 1.07 -7.99 -2.64
CA LEU A 366 1.57 -8.65 -1.44
C LEU A 366 0.54 -8.62 -0.31
N THR A 367 -0.09 -7.47 -0.11
CA THR A 367 -0.93 -7.20 1.05
C THR A 367 -2.15 -6.39 0.64
N TYR A 368 -3.34 -6.83 1.08
CA TYR A 368 -4.53 -5.98 1.08
C TYR A 368 -4.47 -5.05 2.29
N PHE A 369 -4.63 -3.75 2.08
CA PHE A 369 -4.56 -2.78 3.16
C PHE A 369 -5.93 -2.26 3.57
N ALA A 370 -6.33 -2.51 4.82
CA ALA A 370 -7.48 -1.87 5.44
C ALA A 370 -7.01 -0.72 6.35
N TYR A 371 -7.50 0.48 6.07
CA TYR A 371 -7.26 1.60 6.95
C TYR A 371 -8.31 1.58 8.08
N VAL A 372 -7.85 1.50 9.32
CA VAL A 372 -8.72 1.49 10.50
C VAL A 372 -8.22 2.52 11.49
N ASP A 373 -8.88 3.66 11.56
CA ASP A 373 -8.65 4.67 12.61
C ASP A 373 -9.61 4.45 13.78
N THR A 374 -10.88 4.18 13.45
CA THR A 374 -11.87 3.62 14.38
C THR A 374 -12.35 2.28 13.83
N VAL A 375 -12.82 1.41 14.69
CA VAL A 375 -13.29 0.07 14.30
C VAL A 375 -14.49 0.18 13.35
N GLU A 376 -15.36 1.14 13.61
CA GLU A 376 -16.57 1.39 12.86
C GLU A 376 -16.25 1.84 11.42
N GLU A 377 -15.25 2.70 11.25
CA GLU A 377 -14.80 3.18 9.93
C GLU A 377 -14.15 2.08 9.09
N GLY A 378 -13.32 1.28 9.72
CA GLY A 378 -12.52 0.27 9.01
C GLY A 378 -13.29 -1.00 8.65
N THR A 379 -14.50 -1.19 9.17
CA THR A 379 -15.23 -2.45 8.96
C THR A 379 -15.58 -2.71 7.50
N ALA A 380 -15.93 -1.68 6.74
CA ALA A 380 -16.24 -1.84 5.31
C ALA A 380 -15.02 -2.29 4.50
N ASP A 381 -13.85 -1.72 4.77
CA ASP A 381 -12.60 -2.10 4.11
C ASP A 381 -12.17 -3.52 4.51
N LEU A 382 -12.32 -3.87 5.80
CA LEU A 382 -12.04 -5.23 6.28
C LEU A 382 -12.99 -6.27 5.67
N ASP A 383 -14.27 -5.97 5.49
CA ASP A 383 -15.22 -6.88 4.85
C ASP A 383 -14.80 -7.23 3.42
N VAL A 384 -14.29 -6.25 2.67
CA VAL A 384 -13.76 -6.50 1.32
C VAL A 384 -12.51 -7.38 1.38
N GLY A 385 -11.56 -7.08 2.26
CA GLY A 385 -10.37 -7.90 2.45
C GLY A 385 -10.71 -9.34 2.85
N ILE A 386 -11.59 -9.54 3.82
CA ILE A 386 -12.05 -10.87 4.24
C ILE A 386 -12.75 -11.60 3.09
N LYS A 387 -13.57 -10.90 2.28
CA LYS A 387 -14.21 -11.50 1.11
C LYS A 387 -13.18 -12.01 0.09
N ILE A 388 -12.14 -11.23 -0.20
CA ILE A 388 -11.02 -11.63 -1.07
C ILE A 388 -10.35 -12.89 -0.51
N PHE A 389 -9.99 -12.89 0.78
CA PHE A 389 -9.31 -14.01 1.42
C PHE A 389 -10.19 -15.26 1.62
N ARG A 390 -11.52 -15.12 1.66
CA ARG A 390 -12.40 -16.29 1.56
C ARG A 390 -12.18 -17.04 0.23
N GLY A 391 -11.96 -16.32 -0.86
CA GLY A 391 -11.59 -16.90 -2.15
C GLY A 391 -10.15 -17.42 -2.21
N LEU A 392 -9.18 -16.64 -1.75
CA LEU A 392 -7.76 -16.98 -1.85
C LEU A 392 -7.33 -18.12 -0.89
N ASN A 393 -7.81 -18.09 0.35
CA ASN A 393 -7.33 -18.96 1.42
C ASN A 393 -8.40 -19.94 1.91
N VAL A 394 -9.54 -19.44 2.39
CA VAL A 394 -10.54 -20.26 3.08
C VAL A 394 -11.10 -21.36 2.17
N SER A 395 -11.32 -21.09 0.90
CA SER A 395 -11.74 -22.09 -0.10
C SER A 395 -10.75 -23.25 -0.26
N ARG A 396 -9.50 -23.04 0.15
CA ARG A 396 -8.40 -24.04 0.13
C ARG A 396 -8.11 -24.62 1.51
N GLY A 397 -8.92 -24.32 2.53
CA GLY A 397 -8.75 -24.76 3.90
C GLY A 397 -7.68 -24.00 4.69
N LEU A 398 -7.11 -22.92 4.14
CA LEU A 398 -6.11 -22.07 4.80
C LEU A 398 -6.79 -20.91 5.52
N PRO A 399 -6.22 -20.41 6.62
CA PRO A 399 -6.75 -19.26 7.35
C PRO A 399 -6.45 -17.93 6.65
N VAL A 400 -7.14 -16.89 7.12
CA VAL A 400 -6.87 -15.49 6.80
C VAL A 400 -5.87 -14.94 7.83
N PRO A 401 -4.61 -14.67 7.44
CA PRO A 401 -3.67 -14.00 8.32
C PRO A 401 -3.89 -12.48 8.25
N VAL A 402 -3.93 -11.84 9.41
CA VAL A 402 -4.08 -10.39 9.52
C VAL A 402 -2.98 -9.82 10.41
N VAL A 403 -2.27 -8.81 9.91
CA VAL A 403 -1.30 -8.05 10.69
C VAL A 403 -1.90 -6.69 11.02
N VAL A 404 -2.16 -6.45 12.29
CA VAL A 404 -2.59 -5.15 12.82
C VAL A 404 -1.36 -4.40 13.29
N ARG A 405 -1.14 -3.19 12.78
CA ARG A 405 -0.01 -2.38 13.19
C ARG A 405 -0.36 -0.92 13.35
N PHE A 406 0.01 -0.36 14.50
CA PHE A 406 -0.10 1.06 14.79
C PHE A 406 1.27 1.65 15.10
N ASP A 407 1.66 2.65 14.31
CA ASP A 407 2.88 3.39 14.53
C ASP A 407 2.63 4.52 15.53
N TYR A 408 3.57 4.73 16.46
CA TYR A 408 3.51 5.79 17.47
C TYR A 408 4.74 6.72 17.37
N ARG A 409 4.65 7.90 18.00
CA ARG A 409 5.80 8.78 18.18
C ARG A 409 6.48 8.50 19.51
N GLY A 410 7.71 8.02 19.48
CA GLY A 410 8.46 7.64 20.69
C GLY A 410 8.75 8.81 21.64
N ASN A 411 8.77 10.04 21.12
CA ASN A 411 8.94 11.26 21.90
C ASN A 411 7.66 11.76 22.60
N VAL A 412 6.51 11.12 22.38
CA VAL A 412 5.24 11.49 23.02
C VAL A 412 4.94 10.53 24.18
N PRO A 413 4.88 10.99 25.43
CA PRO A 413 4.63 10.14 26.58
C PRO A 413 3.32 9.34 26.45
N GLY A 414 3.37 8.04 26.73
CA GLY A 414 2.23 7.12 26.69
C GLY A 414 1.73 6.82 25.26
N ALA A 415 2.42 7.23 24.20
CA ALA A 415 1.98 6.99 22.83
C ALA A 415 2.04 5.52 22.46
N ARG A 416 3.06 4.79 22.93
CA ARG A 416 3.19 3.34 22.72
C ARG A 416 2.01 2.58 23.34
N GLU A 417 1.69 2.85 24.59
CA GLU A 417 0.60 2.22 25.34
C GLU A 417 -0.76 2.50 24.67
N ARG A 418 -0.97 3.73 24.18
CA ARG A 418 -2.18 4.08 23.43
C ARG A 418 -2.28 3.32 22.11
N ALA A 419 -1.17 3.15 21.39
CA ALA A 419 -1.14 2.39 20.14
C ALA A 419 -1.47 0.91 20.41
N ILE A 420 -0.91 0.32 21.47
CA ILE A 420 -1.22 -1.05 21.90
C ILE A 420 -2.71 -1.19 22.23
N ALA A 421 -3.23 -0.33 23.11
CA ALA A 421 -4.62 -0.37 23.52
C ALA A 421 -5.60 -0.16 22.35
N HIS A 422 -5.21 0.64 21.36
CA HIS A 422 -5.97 0.80 20.12
C HIS A 422 -5.97 -0.50 19.30
N GLY A 423 -4.81 -1.11 19.10
CA GLY A 423 -4.67 -2.38 18.39
C GLY A 423 -5.46 -3.51 19.04
N GLU A 424 -5.46 -3.61 20.36
CA GLU A 424 -6.25 -4.60 21.10
C GLU A 424 -7.76 -4.41 20.89
N ARG A 425 -8.26 -3.16 20.85
CA ARG A 425 -9.67 -2.90 20.51
C ARG A 425 -10.01 -3.34 19.10
N VAL A 426 -9.13 -3.08 18.14
CA VAL A 426 -9.31 -3.53 16.75
C VAL A 426 -9.34 -5.05 16.67
N MET A 427 -8.41 -5.75 17.34
CA MET A 427 -8.42 -7.22 17.39
C MET A 427 -9.73 -7.76 17.97
N THR A 428 -10.17 -7.23 19.10
CA THR A 428 -11.42 -7.65 19.75
C THR A 428 -12.64 -7.45 18.86
N ALA A 429 -12.70 -6.34 18.15
CA ALA A 429 -13.79 -6.06 17.23
C ALA A 429 -13.76 -6.98 16.00
N MET A 430 -12.57 -7.32 15.48
CA MET A 430 -12.43 -8.31 14.41
C MET A 430 -12.87 -9.71 14.85
N GLU A 431 -12.49 -10.15 16.06
CA GLU A 431 -12.92 -11.41 16.63
C GLU A 431 -14.45 -11.50 16.74
N GLN A 432 -15.10 -10.42 17.17
CA GLN A 432 -16.56 -10.33 17.25
C GLN A 432 -17.25 -10.32 15.89
N ARG A 433 -16.73 -9.51 14.95
CA ARG A 433 -17.33 -9.35 13.63
C ARG A 433 -17.21 -10.61 12.77
N TYR A 434 -16.08 -11.31 12.85
CA TYR A 434 -15.77 -12.51 12.08
C TYR A 434 -15.71 -13.76 12.96
N ALA A 435 -16.61 -13.83 13.96
CA ALA A 435 -16.65 -14.91 14.94
C ALA A 435 -16.76 -16.30 14.29
N ASP A 436 -17.41 -16.40 13.13
CA ASP A 436 -17.50 -17.62 12.35
C ASP A 436 -16.13 -18.14 11.89
N LEU A 437 -15.26 -17.26 11.38
CA LEU A 437 -13.91 -17.61 10.96
C LEU A 437 -13.00 -17.85 12.19
N TYR A 438 -13.13 -17.02 13.21
CA TYR A 438 -12.30 -17.13 14.41
C TYR A 438 -12.52 -18.47 15.13
N GLN A 439 -13.78 -18.85 15.37
CA GLN A 439 -14.14 -20.12 16.03
C GLN A 439 -13.72 -21.35 15.22
N GLN A 440 -13.63 -21.24 13.90
CA GLN A 440 -13.16 -22.31 13.04
C GLN A 440 -11.63 -22.36 12.90
N GLY A 441 -10.88 -21.47 13.54
CA GLY A 441 -9.43 -21.34 13.36
C GLY A 441 -9.04 -20.89 11.95
N LEU A 442 -9.91 -20.12 11.31
CA LEU A 442 -9.72 -19.59 9.95
C LEU A 442 -9.42 -18.08 9.92
N LEU A 443 -9.30 -17.45 11.09
CA LEU A 443 -8.84 -16.06 11.23
C LEU A 443 -7.78 -16.00 12.32
N HIS A 444 -6.58 -15.53 11.95
CA HIS A 444 -5.50 -15.28 12.90
C HIS A 444 -4.99 -13.86 12.77
N VAL A 445 -4.67 -13.25 13.91
CA VAL A 445 -4.25 -11.84 13.98
C VAL A 445 -2.94 -11.71 14.74
N LEU A 446 -2.01 -10.95 14.18
CA LEU A 446 -0.79 -10.47 14.83
C LEU A 446 -0.93 -8.97 15.11
N LEU A 447 -0.74 -8.55 16.35
CA LEU A 447 -0.65 -7.14 16.73
C LEU A 447 0.81 -6.73 16.89
N SER A 448 1.19 -5.67 16.19
CA SER A 448 2.49 -5.04 16.31
C SER A 448 2.37 -3.52 16.47
N VAL A 449 3.41 -2.90 17.02
CA VAL A 449 3.56 -1.45 17.12
C VAL A 449 4.96 -1.04 16.66
N ARG A 450 5.14 0.20 16.19
CA ARG A 450 6.44 0.69 15.76
C ARG A 450 6.66 2.16 16.15
N ASP A 451 7.86 2.48 16.64
CA ASP A 451 8.28 3.86 16.81
C ASP A 451 8.63 4.47 15.43
N ARG A 452 7.78 5.40 14.95
CA ARG A 452 7.98 6.04 13.64
C ARG A 452 9.05 7.12 13.63
N ASP A 453 9.45 7.62 14.79
CA ASP A 453 10.51 8.62 14.93
C ASP A 453 11.90 7.97 14.79
N ARG A 454 11.96 6.64 14.75
CA ARG A 454 13.16 5.84 14.56
C ARG A 454 13.02 4.92 13.35
N PHE A 455 14.16 4.62 12.75
CA PHE A 455 14.24 3.58 11.74
C PHE A 455 14.52 2.23 12.42
N VAL A 456 13.46 1.65 12.99
CA VAL A 456 13.51 0.39 13.76
C VAL A 456 12.39 -0.52 13.29
N PRO A 457 12.55 -1.85 13.40
CA PRO A 457 11.50 -2.82 13.06
C PRO A 457 10.26 -2.66 13.95
N ALA A 458 9.17 -3.29 13.53
CA ALA A 458 7.97 -3.38 14.34
C ALA A 458 8.20 -4.32 15.53
N GLU A 459 7.65 -3.97 16.68
CA GLU A 459 7.61 -4.78 17.88
C GLU A 459 6.32 -5.59 17.91
N THR A 460 6.41 -6.91 18.00
CA THR A 460 5.25 -7.77 18.21
C THR A 460 4.76 -7.67 19.65
N VAL A 461 3.48 -7.39 19.79
CA VAL A 461 2.81 -7.23 21.09
C VAL A 461 2.01 -8.48 21.47
N ARG A 462 1.22 -8.99 20.53
CA ARG A 462 0.31 -10.11 20.73
C ARG A 462 0.01 -10.84 19.45
N SER A 463 -0.22 -12.16 19.56
CA SER A 463 -0.76 -12.99 18.49
C SER A 463 -1.96 -13.80 19.00
N THR A 464 -2.91 -14.10 18.12
CA THR A 464 -3.97 -15.08 18.41
C THR A 464 -3.44 -16.52 18.38
N ILE A 465 -2.22 -16.72 17.85
CA ILE A 465 -1.53 -18.01 17.93
C ILE A 465 -0.71 -18.01 19.22
N THR A 466 -1.25 -18.65 20.24
CA THR A 466 -0.58 -18.81 21.53
C THR A 466 -0.12 -20.23 21.73
N PHE A 467 1.03 -20.40 22.34
CA PHE A 467 1.56 -21.70 22.75
C PHE A 467 1.53 -21.81 24.27
N PRO A 468 1.22 -22.98 24.84
CA PRO A 468 1.37 -23.18 26.27
C PRO A 468 2.83 -22.90 26.66
N THR A 469 3.05 -22.02 27.63
CA THR A 469 4.38 -21.78 28.19
C THR A 469 4.83 -23.07 28.89
N PRO A 470 6.00 -23.65 28.60
CA PRO A 470 6.51 -24.78 29.35
C PRO A 470 6.68 -24.35 30.80
N GLY A 471 5.85 -24.87 31.72
CA GLY A 471 6.04 -24.69 33.17
C GLY A 471 4.98 -23.90 33.93
N GLY A 472 3.85 -23.57 33.36
CA GLY A 472 2.70 -22.99 34.08
C GLY A 472 1.73 -24.08 34.57
N HIS A 473 2.05 -24.72 35.68
CA HIS A 473 1.11 -25.52 36.50
C HIS A 473 0.88 -24.78 37.80
#